data_e26a05259265f58782278b27f658c5ce
#
_entry.id   e26a05259265f58782278b27f658c5ce
#
_cell.length_a   1.000
_cell.length_b   1.000
_cell.length_c   1.000
_cell.angle_alpha   90.00
_cell.angle_beta   90.00
_cell.angle_gamma   90.00
#
_symmetry.space_group_name_H-M   'P 1'
#
loop_
_entity.id
_entity.type
_entity.pdbx_description
1 polymer ?
#
loop_
_entity_poly.entity_id
_entity_poly.type
_entity_poly.pdbx_seq_one_letter_code
_entity_poly.pdbx_strand_id
1 'polypeptide(L)'
;MPTMADARGTAFRPSLTIVMPAFNEAERIGPALDELFGYLRRGGSARSGGRSSDELGAWDVLVVDDGSTDATVAIVEGRPEAAPRPDGTPPALHVLRRPHAGKGAAVRAGMLAATGDLIVFTDADLATPPDQIPLLTEALATHDIALGSRIQPDGRDRRRSQPPYRRALGRLFRAMAAAWVSTGPVADTQCGFKGFRRAVARDLFGRQRVTSIVFDVELIHLARRLGRSCTVVPVQWSDKRGSRMRIGARLAGRVAWDLLRIPLLHRRDRPA
;
A
#
# COMPACT_ATOMS: atom_id res chain seq x y z
N MET A 1 18.93 -21.37 -3.63
CA MET A 1 17.70 -21.71 -2.92
C MET A 1 16.84 -22.54 -3.84
N PRO A 2 16.39 -23.75 -3.48
CA PRO A 2 15.53 -24.56 -4.35
C PRO A 2 14.19 -23.87 -4.56
N THR A 3 13.79 -23.69 -5.79
CA THR A 3 12.47 -23.23 -6.20
C THR A 3 11.47 -24.28 -5.73
N MET A 4 10.50 -23.92 -4.89
CA MET A 4 9.40 -24.81 -4.55
C MET A 4 8.57 -25.04 -5.82
N ALA A 5 8.62 -26.26 -6.37
CA ALA A 5 7.74 -26.69 -7.43
C ALA A 5 6.44 -27.22 -6.83
N ASP A 6 5.31 -27.00 -7.53
CA ASP A 6 4.05 -27.67 -7.18
C ASP A 6 4.11 -29.18 -7.55
N ALA A 7 3.08 -29.93 -7.15
CA ALA A 7 2.98 -31.38 -7.41
C ALA A 7 2.98 -31.75 -8.91
N ARG A 8 3.00 -30.76 -9.83
CA ARG A 8 3.05 -30.90 -11.29
C ARG A 8 4.37 -30.45 -11.90
N GLY A 9 5.38 -30.04 -11.08
CA GLY A 9 6.68 -29.60 -11.57
C GLY A 9 6.68 -28.18 -12.14
N THR A 10 5.60 -27.42 -12.03
CA THR A 10 5.53 -26.01 -12.41
C THR A 10 6.07 -25.14 -11.28
N ALA A 11 6.90 -24.17 -11.60
CA ALA A 11 7.40 -23.21 -10.61
C ALA A 11 6.21 -22.52 -9.92
N PHE A 12 6.17 -22.53 -8.59
CA PHE A 12 5.14 -21.85 -7.82
C PHE A 12 5.16 -20.36 -8.13
N ARG A 13 4.05 -19.83 -8.62
CA ARG A 13 3.87 -18.40 -8.89
C ARG A 13 2.92 -17.83 -7.85
N PRO A 14 3.37 -16.94 -6.97
CA PRO A 14 2.52 -16.37 -5.94
C PRO A 14 1.41 -15.51 -6.55
N SER A 15 0.20 -15.64 -6.04
CA SER A 15 -0.91 -14.76 -6.39
C SER A 15 -0.77 -13.38 -5.76
N LEU A 16 -1.31 -12.35 -6.42
CA LEU A 16 -1.19 -10.95 -6.00
C LEU A 16 -2.58 -10.31 -5.82
N THR A 17 -2.85 -9.72 -4.66
CA THR A 17 -3.96 -8.78 -4.49
C THR A 17 -3.43 -7.35 -4.38
N ILE A 18 -3.95 -6.43 -5.20
CA ILE A 18 -3.66 -5.01 -5.13
C ILE A 18 -4.80 -4.30 -4.40
N VAL A 19 -4.52 -3.74 -3.23
CA VAL A 19 -5.49 -3.01 -2.40
C VAL A 19 -5.38 -1.51 -2.69
N MET A 20 -6.50 -0.88 -3.05
CA MET A 20 -6.58 0.53 -3.39
C MET A 20 -7.65 1.23 -2.54
N PRO A 21 -7.27 1.93 -1.45
CA PRO A 21 -8.23 2.71 -0.67
C PRO A 21 -8.69 3.94 -1.46
N ALA A 22 -10.00 4.20 -1.47
CA ALA A 22 -10.61 5.31 -2.18
C ALA A 22 -11.60 6.06 -1.30
N PHE A 23 -11.63 7.39 -1.39
CA PHE A 23 -12.63 8.25 -0.76
C PHE A 23 -12.86 9.50 -1.59
N ASN A 24 -14.02 9.60 -2.24
CA ASN A 24 -14.37 10.70 -3.13
C ASN A 24 -13.34 10.91 -4.26
N GLU A 25 -13.04 9.84 -4.99
CA GLU A 25 -12.01 9.78 -6.04
C GLU A 25 -12.63 9.70 -7.46
N ALA A 26 -13.89 10.11 -7.65
CA ALA A 26 -14.62 9.97 -8.94
C ALA A 26 -13.84 10.50 -10.15
N GLU A 27 -13.08 11.59 -9.99
CA GLU A 27 -12.30 12.19 -11.09
C GLU A 27 -11.02 11.40 -11.43
N ARG A 28 -10.51 10.57 -10.51
CA ARG A 28 -9.18 9.94 -10.63
C ARG A 28 -9.23 8.42 -10.72
N ILE A 29 -10.24 7.79 -10.10
CA ILE A 29 -10.29 6.33 -9.97
C ILE A 29 -10.42 5.63 -11.32
N GLY A 30 -11.20 6.17 -12.28
CA GLY A 30 -11.34 5.61 -13.61
C GLY A 30 -10.01 5.55 -14.37
N PRO A 31 -9.35 6.70 -14.63
CA PRO A 31 -8.02 6.74 -15.26
C PRO A 31 -6.96 5.91 -14.54
N ALA A 32 -6.97 5.87 -13.19
CA ALA A 32 -6.05 5.06 -12.42
C ALA A 32 -6.26 3.55 -12.66
N LEU A 33 -7.50 3.10 -12.68
CA LEU A 33 -7.81 1.70 -13.00
C LEU A 33 -7.47 1.36 -14.45
N ASP A 34 -7.64 2.28 -15.41
CA ASP A 34 -7.22 2.08 -16.80
C ASP A 34 -5.70 1.86 -16.90
N GLU A 35 -4.92 2.70 -16.21
CA GLU A 35 -3.45 2.58 -16.15
C GLU A 35 -3.04 1.24 -15.52
N LEU A 36 -3.64 0.90 -14.38
CA LEU A 36 -3.33 -0.32 -13.64
C LEU A 36 -3.69 -1.58 -14.43
N PHE A 37 -4.91 -1.69 -14.93
CA PHE A 37 -5.33 -2.86 -15.70
C PHE A 37 -4.61 -2.95 -17.05
N GLY A 38 -4.33 -1.81 -17.70
CA GLY A 38 -3.50 -1.77 -18.89
C GLY A 38 -2.09 -2.33 -18.63
N TYR A 39 -1.49 -2.06 -17.47
CA TYR A 39 -0.23 -2.63 -17.07
C TYR A 39 -0.35 -4.15 -16.80
N LEU A 40 -1.29 -4.57 -15.97
CA LEU A 40 -1.48 -5.97 -15.57
C LEU A 40 -1.78 -6.88 -16.76
N ARG A 41 -2.61 -6.45 -17.72
CA ARG A 41 -2.94 -7.21 -18.94
C ARG A 41 -1.75 -7.39 -19.89
N ARG A 42 -0.82 -6.45 -19.94
CA ARG A 42 0.41 -6.56 -20.74
C ARG A 42 1.44 -7.52 -20.11
N GLY A 43 1.04 -8.30 -19.14
CA GLY A 43 1.91 -9.20 -18.42
C GLY A 43 2.91 -8.43 -17.52
N GLY A 44 2.58 -7.19 -17.12
CA GLY A 44 3.41 -6.38 -16.23
C GLY A 44 4.83 -6.14 -16.75
N SER A 45 5.08 -6.22 -18.06
CA SER A 45 6.39 -6.03 -18.66
C SER A 45 6.91 -4.63 -18.36
N ALA A 46 7.83 -4.52 -17.42
CA ALA A 46 8.45 -3.26 -17.03
C ALA A 46 9.54 -2.88 -18.04
N ARG A 47 9.61 -1.59 -18.41
CA ARG A 47 10.71 -0.99 -19.19
C ARG A 47 12.05 -0.86 -18.42
N SER A 48 12.11 -1.30 -17.20
CA SER A 48 13.32 -1.26 -16.38
C SER A 48 13.82 -2.68 -16.18
N GLY A 49 14.85 -3.12 -16.92
CA GLY A 49 15.80 -4.25 -16.75
C GLY A 49 15.61 -5.32 -15.65
N GLY A 50 14.43 -5.40 -15.05
CA GLY A 50 14.01 -6.36 -14.05
C GLY A 50 13.18 -7.47 -14.69
N ARG A 51 13.11 -8.61 -14.02
CA ARG A 51 12.39 -9.81 -14.41
C ARG A 51 10.94 -9.51 -14.82
N SER A 52 10.43 -10.23 -15.79
CA SER A 52 9.06 -10.06 -16.30
C SER A 52 8.04 -10.52 -15.26
N SER A 53 6.82 -9.97 -15.34
CA SER A 53 5.65 -10.41 -14.56
C SER A 53 5.24 -11.88 -14.80
N ASP A 54 5.97 -12.59 -15.65
CA ASP A 54 5.83 -14.04 -15.82
C ASP A 54 6.08 -14.83 -14.53
N GLU A 55 6.58 -14.17 -13.48
CA GLU A 55 6.79 -14.76 -12.15
C GLU A 55 5.56 -14.64 -11.22
N LEU A 56 4.56 -13.82 -11.55
CA LEU A 56 3.31 -13.73 -10.79
C LEU A 56 2.26 -14.70 -11.32
N GLY A 57 1.51 -15.30 -10.40
CA GLY A 57 0.32 -16.08 -10.70
C GLY A 57 -0.90 -15.22 -10.99
N ALA A 58 -2.07 -15.65 -10.56
CA ALA A 58 -3.30 -14.88 -10.67
C ALA A 58 -3.21 -13.57 -9.88
N TRP A 59 -3.88 -12.54 -10.37
CA TRP A 59 -3.96 -11.24 -9.69
C TRP A 59 -5.40 -10.72 -9.67
N ASP A 60 -5.70 -9.94 -8.64
CA ASP A 60 -6.94 -9.20 -8.47
C ASP A 60 -6.70 -7.81 -7.86
N VAL A 61 -7.67 -6.92 -8.05
CA VAL A 61 -7.67 -5.56 -7.50
C VAL A 61 -8.85 -5.40 -6.56
N LEU A 62 -8.59 -4.95 -5.34
CA LEU A 62 -9.60 -4.68 -4.33
C LEU A 62 -9.63 -3.17 -4.03
N VAL A 63 -10.62 -2.47 -4.57
CA VAL A 63 -10.90 -1.09 -4.20
C VAL A 63 -11.65 -1.08 -2.88
N VAL A 64 -11.14 -0.35 -1.90
CA VAL A 64 -11.78 -0.18 -0.59
C VAL A 64 -12.37 1.22 -0.51
N ASP A 65 -13.68 1.31 -0.65
CA ASP A 65 -14.40 2.56 -0.52
C ASP A 65 -14.60 2.92 0.94
N ASP A 66 -14.04 4.06 1.37
CA ASP A 66 -14.15 4.60 2.73
C ASP A 66 -15.39 5.50 2.89
N GLY A 67 -16.53 5.11 2.31
CA GLY A 67 -17.79 5.83 2.41
C GLY A 67 -17.87 7.05 1.49
N SER A 68 -17.48 6.90 0.23
CA SER A 68 -17.61 7.96 -0.77
C SER A 68 -19.07 8.40 -0.95
N THR A 69 -19.25 9.69 -1.19
CA THR A 69 -20.55 10.34 -1.46
C THR A 69 -20.67 10.81 -2.91
N ASP A 70 -19.61 10.64 -3.70
CA ASP A 70 -19.56 10.95 -5.13
C ASP A 70 -19.73 9.67 -5.99
N ALA A 71 -19.47 9.75 -7.27
CA ALA A 71 -19.61 8.64 -8.22
C ALA A 71 -18.50 7.57 -8.12
N THR A 72 -17.58 7.64 -7.14
CA THR A 72 -16.42 6.72 -7.03
C THR A 72 -16.83 5.27 -7.15
N VAL A 73 -17.79 4.82 -6.33
CA VAL A 73 -18.23 3.42 -6.30
C VAL A 73 -18.90 3.02 -7.62
N ALA A 74 -19.77 3.86 -8.14
CA ALA A 74 -20.48 3.58 -9.40
C ALA A 74 -19.50 3.43 -10.58
N ILE A 75 -18.44 4.25 -10.62
CA ILE A 75 -17.38 4.15 -11.63
C ILE A 75 -16.66 2.80 -11.53
N VAL A 76 -16.32 2.36 -10.32
CA VAL A 76 -15.58 1.08 -10.11
C VAL A 76 -16.47 -0.11 -10.46
N GLU A 77 -17.72 -0.15 -10.00
CA GLU A 77 -18.65 -1.26 -10.25
C GLU A 77 -19.13 -1.34 -11.69
N GLY A 78 -19.18 -0.22 -12.39
CA GLY A 78 -19.52 -0.16 -13.84
C GLY A 78 -18.41 -0.66 -14.77
N ARG A 79 -17.25 -1.07 -14.25
CA ARG A 79 -16.13 -1.53 -15.07
C ARG A 79 -16.30 -2.97 -15.56
N PRO A 80 -15.84 -3.30 -16.77
CA PRO A 80 -15.85 -4.67 -17.27
C PRO A 80 -15.10 -5.67 -16.36
N GLU A 81 -14.04 -5.23 -15.69
CA GLU A 81 -13.24 -6.05 -14.77
C GLU A 81 -13.99 -6.44 -13.49
N ALA A 82 -15.05 -5.71 -13.12
CA ALA A 82 -15.91 -6.02 -11.98
C ALA A 82 -17.04 -6.99 -12.34
N ALA A 83 -17.26 -7.26 -13.63
CA ALA A 83 -18.29 -8.20 -14.06
C ALA A 83 -17.87 -9.66 -13.81
N PRO A 84 -18.83 -10.54 -13.50
CA PRO A 84 -18.61 -12.00 -13.45
C PRO A 84 -17.99 -12.50 -14.77
N ARG A 85 -17.02 -13.39 -14.68
CA ARG A 85 -16.37 -13.97 -15.85
C ARG A 85 -17.17 -15.17 -16.39
N PRO A 86 -17.24 -15.36 -17.72
CA PRO A 86 -18.00 -16.47 -18.32
C PRO A 86 -17.52 -17.86 -17.93
N ASP A 87 -16.24 -17.98 -17.55
CA ASP A 87 -15.61 -19.24 -17.13
C ASP A 87 -15.80 -19.55 -15.64
N GLY A 88 -16.60 -18.76 -14.93
CA GLY A 88 -16.87 -18.93 -13.49
C GLY A 88 -15.72 -18.47 -12.57
N THR A 89 -14.64 -17.95 -13.12
CA THR A 89 -13.58 -17.36 -12.28
C THR A 89 -14.06 -16.03 -11.64
N PRO A 90 -13.60 -15.69 -10.42
CA PRO A 90 -13.96 -14.43 -9.79
C PRO A 90 -13.60 -13.21 -10.65
N PRO A 91 -14.32 -12.09 -10.54
CA PRO A 91 -13.95 -10.83 -11.17
C PRO A 91 -12.50 -10.44 -10.84
N ALA A 92 -11.87 -9.69 -11.72
CA ALA A 92 -10.52 -9.17 -11.47
C ALA A 92 -10.53 -7.89 -10.62
N LEU A 93 -11.70 -7.27 -10.46
CA LEU A 93 -11.92 -6.05 -9.69
C LEU A 93 -13.04 -6.27 -8.69
N HIS A 94 -12.76 -5.98 -7.43
CA HIS A 94 -13.71 -6.07 -6.33
C HIS A 94 -13.85 -4.71 -5.63
N VAL A 95 -15.04 -4.46 -5.06
CA VAL A 95 -15.30 -3.29 -4.22
C VAL A 95 -15.65 -3.74 -2.82
N LEU A 96 -14.94 -3.23 -1.82
CA LEU A 96 -15.27 -3.37 -0.41
C LEU A 96 -15.76 -2.02 0.12
N ARG A 97 -17.07 -1.88 0.29
CA ARG A 97 -17.69 -0.65 0.80
C ARG A 97 -17.63 -0.62 2.32
N ARG A 98 -17.26 0.52 2.90
CA ARG A 98 -17.17 0.75 4.35
C ARG A 98 -17.74 2.11 4.72
N PRO A 99 -18.30 2.27 5.94
CA PRO A 99 -18.55 3.60 6.50
C PRO A 99 -17.24 4.36 6.64
N HIS A 100 -17.27 5.68 6.43
CA HIS A 100 -16.08 6.53 6.52
C HIS A 100 -15.42 6.45 7.90
N ALA A 101 -14.17 6.01 7.92
CA ALA A 101 -13.39 5.86 9.15
C ALA A 101 -11.93 6.31 9.00
N GLY A 102 -11.55 6.75 7.82
CA GLY A 102 -10.23 7.26 7.47
C GLY A 102 -9.35 6.26 6.75
N LYS A 103 -8.30 6.77 6.10
CA LYS A 103 -7.42 6.01 5.22
C LYS A 103 -6.86 4.73 5.88
N GLY A 104 -6.39 4.83 7.13
CA GLY A 104 -5.84 3.67 7.84
C GLY A 104 -6.88 2.57 8.07
N ALA A 105 -8.15 2.94 8.30
CA ALA A 105 -9.24 1.97 8.44
C ALA A 105 -9.57 1.28 7.10
N ALA A 106 -9.59 2.05 6.01
CA ALA A 106 -9.82 1.50 4.67
C ALA A 106 -8.70 0.54 4.27
N VAL A 107 -7.43 0.94 4.40
CA VAL A 107 -6.29 0.06 4.12
C VAL A 107 -6.36 -1.21 4.98
N ARG A 108 -6.58 -1.07 6.30
CA ARG A 108 -6.74 -2.23 7.20
C ARG A 108 -7.79 -3.20 6.69
N ALA A 109 -8.96 -2.72 6.33
CA ALA A 109 -10.05 -3.56 5.85
C ALA A 109 -9.68 -4.32 4.57
N GLY A 110 -9.06 -3.64 3.60
CA GLY A 110 -8.60 -4.25 2.36
C GLY A 110 -7.51 -5.29 2.57
N MET A 111 -6.50 -4.97 3.39
CA MET A 111 -5.39 -5.88 3.68
C MET A 111 -5.83 -7.15 4.41
N LEU A 112 -6.89 -7.08 5.23
CA LEU A 112 -7.48 -8.24 5.90
C LEU A 112 -8.39 -9.06 4.98
N ALA A 113 -9.05 -8.41 4.01
CA ALA A 113 -9.92 -9.06 3.04
C ALA A 113 -9.16 -9.67 1.86
N ALA A 114 -7.96 -9.18 1.55
CA ALA A 114 -7.14 -9.64 0.44
C ALA A 114 -6.77 -11.13 0.56
N THR A 115 -6.81 -11.84 -0.57
CA THR A 115 -6.62 -13.31 -0.65
C THR A 115 -5.34 -13.73 -1.35
N GLY A 116 -4.64 -12.84 -2.03
CA GLY A 116 -3.37 -13.12 -2.70
C GLY A 116 -2.26 -13.54 -1.73
N ASP A 117 -1.29 -14.32 -2.16
CA ASP A 117 -0.12 -14.71 -1.38
C ASP A 117 0.76 -13.50 -1.05
N LEU A 118 0.80 -12.57 -2.00
CA LEU A 118 1.39 -11.24 -1.85
C LEU A 118 0.27 -10.20 -1.90
N ILE A 119 0.37 -9.19 -1.06
CA ILE A 119 -0.60 -8.10 -1.01
C ILE A 119 0.16 -6.78 -1.13
N VAL A 120 -0.20 -5.98 -2.12
CA VAL A 120 0.36 -4.64 -2.32
C VAL A 120 -0.76 -3.62 -2.13
N PHE A 121 -0.57 -2.61 -1.29
CA PHE A 121 -1.46 -1.47 -1.32
C PHE A 121 -0.83 -0.29 -2.07
N THR A 122 -1.66 0.42 -2.82
CA THR A 122 -1.30 1.64 -3.56
C THR A 122 -2.38 2.70 -3.42
N ASP A 123 -1.99 3.98 -3.50
CA ASP A 123 -2.95 5.08 -3.48
C ASP A 123 -3.78 5.12 -4.78
N ALA A 124 -5.04 5.55 -4.67
CA ALA A 124 -5.99 5.59 -5.79
C ALA A 124 -5.61 6.59 -6.90
N ASP A 125 -4.62 7.45 -6.70
CA ASP A 125 -4.11 8.38 -7.71
C ASP A 125 -2.91 7.83 -8.49
N LEU A 126 -2.41 6.62 -8.14
CA LEU A 126 -1.21 6.01 -8.72
C LEU A 126 -0.03 6.99 -8.81
N ALA A 127 0.21 7.77 -7.73
CA ALA A 127 1.39 8.62 -7.61
C ALA A 127 2.69 7.81 -7.75
N THR A 128 2.66 6.54 -7.39
CA THR A 128 3.63 5.51 -7.76
C THR A 128 3.04 4.68 -8.90
N PRO A 129 3.65 4.68 -10.10
CA PRO A 129 3.09 3.98 -11.26
C PRO A 129 3.12 2.46 -11.09
N PRO A 130 2.22 1.72 -11.78
CA PRO A 130 2.07 0.27 -11.63
C PRO A 130 3.31 -0.55 -12.01
N ASP A 131 4.19 -0.03 -12.87
CA ASP A 131 5.44 -0.67 -13.26
C ASP A 131 6.47 -0.80 -12.12
N GLN A 132 6.16 -0.21 -10.96
CA GLN A 132 6.95 -0.38 -9.73
C GLN A 132 6.50 -1.59 -8.90
N ILE A 133 5.39 -2.24 -9.22
CA ILE A 133 4.88 -3.43 -8.50
C ILE A 133 5.93 -4.54 -8.43
N PRO A 134 6.64 -4.90 -9.51
CA PRO A 134 7.66 -5.95 -9.47
C PRO A 134 8.75 -5.70 -8.42
N LEU A 135 9.14 -4.45 -8.19
CA LEU A 135 10.15 -4.12 -7.19
C LEU A 135 9.74 -4.55 -5.77
N LEU A 136 8.43 -4.43 -5.44
CA LEU A 136 7.92 -4.90 -4.15
C LEU A 136 7.79 -6.41 -4.12
N THR A 137 7.28 -7.03 -5.18
CA THR A 137 7.08 -8.49 -5.20
C THR A 137 8.41 -9.25 -5.20
N GLU A 138 9.43 -8.76 -5.88
CA GLU A 138 10.81 -9.29 -5.81
C GLU A 138 11.39 -9.16 -4.40
N ALA A 139 11.23 -8.01 -3.76
CA ALA A 139 11.69 -7.79 -2.39
C ALA A 139 11.00 -8.73 -1.38
N LEU A 140 9.72 -9.06 -1.63
CA LEU A 140 8.96 -10.02 -0.81
C LEU A 140 9.41 -11.48 -1.02
N ALA A 141 10.24 -11.80 -2.00
CA ALA A 141 10.83 -13.13 -2.10
C ALA A 141 11.72 -13.46 -0.89
N THR A 142 12.37 -12.45 -0.32
CA THR A 142 13.33 -12.60 0.79
C THR A 142 12.94 -11.88 2.08
N HIS A 143 11.96 -10.98 2.03
CA HIS A 143 11.51 -10.19 3.18
C HIS A 143 10.02 -10.35 3.42
N ASP A 144 9.57 -10.09 4.64
CA ASP A 144 8.16 -10.11 5.03
C ASP A 144 7.39 -8.89 4.52
N ILE A 145 8.08 -7.74 4.44
CA ILE A 145 7.52 -6.43 4.13
C ILE A 145 8.46 -5.68 3.20
N ALA A 146 7.90 -5.10 2.14
CA ALA A 146 8.56 -4.21 1.20
C ALA A 146 7.95 -2.81 1.29
N LEU A 147 8.74 -1.82 1.71
CA LEU A 147 8.31 -0.44 1.91
C LEU A 147 8.80 0.44 0.77
N GLY A 148 7.90 0.91 -0.07
CA GLY A 148 8.24 1.90 -1.10
C GLY A 148 8.80 3.18 -0.46
N SER A 149 9.78 3.79 -1.11
CA SER A 149 10.42 5.02 -0.66
C SER A 149 10.56 6.02 -1.80
N ARG A 150 10.15 7.25 -1.55
CA ARG A 150 10.35 8.40 -2.46
C ARG A 150 11.76 8.99 -2.38
N ILE A 151 12.56 8.51 -1.43
CA ILE A 151 13.97 8.88 -1.27
C ILE A 151 14.80 7.88 -2.05
N GLN A 152 15.61 8.39 -2.98
CA GLN A 152 16.48 7.56 -3.82
C GLN A 152 17.80 7.24 -3.10
N PRO A 153 18.56 6.21 -3.53
CA PRO A 153 19.84 5.84 -2.92
C PRO A 153 20.89 6.97 -2.95
N ASP A 154 20.80 7.86 -3.94
CA ASP A 154 21.65 9.06 -4.06
C ASP A 154 21.22 10.24 -3.15
N GLY A 155 20.25 10.00 -2.26
CA GLY A 155 19.69 11.00 -1.36
C GLY A 155 18.70 11.97 -2.02
N ARG A 156 18.40 11.82 -3.32
CA ARG A 156 17.38 12.63 -3.99
C ARG A 156 16.00 12.27 -3.45
N ASP A 157 15.28 13.29 -2.99
CA ASP A 157 13.90 13.16 -2.52
C ASP A 157 12.93 13.58 -3.63
N ARG A 158 12.14 12.66 -4.14
CA ARG A 158 11.14 12.90 -5.20
C ARG A 158 10.05 13.90 -4.81
N ARG A 159 9.90 14.20 -3.52
CA ARG A 159 8.95 15.22 -3.00
C ARG A 159 9.43 16.66 -3.21
N ARG A 160 10.55 16.91 -3.88
CA ARG A 160 11.06 18.29 -4.13
C ARG A 160 10.06 19.19 -4.86
N SER A 161 9.12 18.61 -5.62
CA SER A 161 8.01 19.34 -6.25
C SER A 161 6.95 19.85 -5.28
N GLN A 162 6.93 19.35 -4.03
CA GLN A 162 5.97 19.79 -3.02
C GLN A 162 6.30 21.17 -2.45
N PRO A 163 5.29 21.97 -2.05
CA PRO A 163 5.50 23.28 -1.41
C PRO A 163 6.45 23.20 -0.20
N PRO A 164 7.30 24.24 0.04
CA PRO A 164 8.31 24.23 1.11
C PRO A 164 7.74 23.93 2.51
N TYR A 165 6.56 24.47 2.82
CA TYR A 165 5.92 24.24 4.12
C TYR A 165 5.54 22.77 4.34
N ARG A 166 5.07 22.05 3.29
CA ARG A 166 4.77 20.61 3.37
C ARG A 166 6.03 19.79 3.62
N ARG A 167 7.15 20.20 3.00
CA ARG A 167 8.44 19.53 3.21
C ARG A 167 8.97 19.76 4.63
N ALA A 168 8.85 20.98 5.18
CA ALA A 168 9.25 21.29 6.55
C ALA A 168 8.42 20.49 7.56
N LEU A 169 7.10 20.48 7.40
CA LEU A 169 6.18 19.72 8.26
C LEU A 169 6.45 18.22 8.17
N GLY A 170 6.72 17.69 6.98
CA GLY A 170 7.11 16.29 6.78
C GLY A 170 8.44 15.93 7.44
N ARG A 171 9.43 16.86 7.49
CA ARG A 171 10.69 16.66 8.23
C ARG A 171 10.45 16.58 9.73
N LEU A 172 9.66 17.52 10.27
CA LEU A 172 9.30 17.53 11.69
C LEU A 172 8.57 16.24 12.08
N PHE A 173 7.58 15.84 11.29
CA PHE A 173 6.84 14.59 11.49
C PHE A 173 7.78 13.37 11.53
N ARG A 174 8.71 13.26 10.57
CA ARG A 174 9.67 12.15 10.55
C ARG A 174 10.60 12.16 11.76
N ALA A 175 11.09 13.33 12.16
CA ALA A 175 11.93 13.45 13.36
C ALA A 175 11.18 12.98 14.62
N MET A 176 9.93 13.41 14.79
CA MET A 176 9.07 12.96 15.89
C MET A 176 8.80 11.46 15.84
N ALA A 177 8.46 10.91 14.65
CA ALA A 177 8.21 9.49 14.46
C ALA A 177 9.47 8.66 14.77
N ALA A 178 10.63 9.06 14.28
CA ALA A 178 11.89 8.36 14.53
C ALA A 178 12.31 8.40 16.01
N ALA A 179 12.16 9.56 16.67
CA ALA A 179 12.56 9.73 18.06
C ALA A 179 11.67 8.98 19.05
N TRP A 180 10.35 8.94 18.77
CA TRP A 180 9.37 8.40 19.72
C TRP A 180 8.89 6.99 19.38
N VAL A 181 8.67 6.70 18.09
CA VAL A 181 8.02 5.45 17.66
C VAL A 181 9.03 4.37 17.24
N SER A 182 10.33 4.70 17.25
CA SER A 182 11.39 3.75 16.86
C SER A 182 11.18 3.12 15.48
N THR A 183 10.92 3.93 14.46
CA THR A 183 10.71 3.44 13.08
C THR A 183 11.99 2.89 12.43
N GLY A 184 13.14 2.98 13.11
CA GLY A 184 14.43 2.51 12.61
C GLY A 184 14.94 3.31 11.41
N PRO A 185 15.65 2.67 10.47
CA PRO A 185 16.27 3.35 9.33
C PRO A 185 15.26 3.77 8.24
N VAL A 186 13.94 3.58 8.45
CA VAL A 186 12.91 3.91 7.47
C VAL A 186 12.72 5.42 7.40
N ALA A 187 13.38 6.06 6.45
CA ALA A 187 13.34 7.51 6.26
C ALA A 187 12.03 8.01 5.63
N ASP A 188 11.30 7.17 4.88
CA ASP A 188 10.03 7.51 4.25
C ASP A 188 8.91 6.56 4.70
N THR A 189 8.34 6.83 5.86
CA THR A 189 7.28 6.00 6.45
C THR A 189 5.94 6.14 5.76
N GLN A 190 5.71 7.25 5.04
CA GLN A 190 4.40 7.68 4.51
C GLN A 190 4.26 7.47 2.99
N CYS A 191 5.10 6.63 2.38
CA CYS A 191 4.90 6.25 0.99
C CYS A 191 3.69 5.31 0.90
N GLY A 192 2.65 5.72 0.14
CA GLY A 192 1.43 4.95 -0.06
C GLY A 192 1.60 3.77 -1.03
N PHE A 193 2.76 3.11 -1.00
CA PHE A 193 3.08 1.97 -1.84
C PHE A 193 3.91 0.96 -1.03
N LYS A 194 3.26 -0.12 -0.59
CA LYS A 194 3.86 -1.11 0.30
C LYS A 194 3.38 -2.51 -0.02
N GLY A 195 4.29 -3.47 0.07
CA GLY A 195 4.01 -4.89 -0.13
C GLY A 195 4.16 -5.72 1.14
N PHE A 196 3.37 -6.77 1.25
CA PHE A 196 3.35 -7.67 2.40
C PHE A 196 3.13 -9.11 1.94
N ARG A 197 3.73 -10.08 2.61
CA ARG A 197 3.28 -11.47 2.56
C ARG A 197 1.94 -11.59 3.28
N ARG A 198 0.99 -12.37 2.77
CA ARG A 198 -0.38 -12.47 3.31
C ARG A 198 -0.43 -12.76 4.82
N ALA A 199 0.36 -13.70 5.30
CA ALA A 199 0.38 -14.05 6.72
C ALA A 199 0.81 -12.87 7.59
N VAL A 200 1.82 -12.12 7.13
CA VAL A 200 2.35 -10.92 7.81
C VAL A 200 1.33 -9.78 7.76
N ALA A 201 0.67 -9.57 6.63
CA ALA A 201 -0.41 -8.59 6.51
C ALA A 201 -1.51 -8.87 7.52
N ARG A 202 -1.99 -10.11 7.61
CA ARG A 202 -3.04 -10.50 8.56
C ARG A 202 -2.64 -10.26 10.02
N ASP A 203 -1.40 -10.58 10.40
CA ASP A 203 -0.90 -10.37 11.75
C ASP A 203 -0.82 -8.87 12.08
N LEU A 204 -0.16 -8.06 11.23
CA LEU A 204 0.04 -6.63 11.47
C LEU A 204 -1.26 -5.84 11.44
N PHE A 205 -2.05 -5.99 10.37
CA PHE A 205 -3.32 -5.26 10.22
C PHE A 205 -4.39 -5.77 11.19
N GLY A 206 -4.32 -7.02 11.64
CA GLY A 206 -5.14 -7.53 12.75
C GLY A 206 -4.91 -6.78 14.05
N ARG A 207 -3.66 -6.37 14.32
CA ARG A 207 -3.25 -5.61 15.52
C ARG A 207 -3.35 -4.10 15.36
N GLN A 208 -3.50 -3.58 14.14
CA GLN A 208 -3.59 -2.14 13.88
C GLN A 208 -4.74 -1.50 14.66
N ARG A 209 -4.47 -0.37 15.32
CA ARG A 209 -5.42 0.41 16.15
C ARG A 209 -5.58 1.86 15.68
N VAL A 210 -4.60 2.39 14.93
CA VAL A 210 -4.63 3.75 14.39
C VAL A 210 -5.32 3.74 13.03
N THR A 211 -6.38 4.54 12.88
CA THR A 211 -7.16 4.66 11.64
C THR A 211 -6.84 5.91 10.82
N SER A 212 -6.09 6.84 11.39
CA SER A 212 -5.66 8.07 10.70
C SER A 212 -4.53 7.81 9.71
N ILE A 213 -4.04 8.87 9.08
CA ILE A 213 -2.89 8.83 8.16
C ILE A 213 -1.57 8.38 8.81
N VAL A 214 -1.53 8.22 10.13
CA VAL A 214 -0.34 7.79 10.89
C VAL A 214 -0.23 6.27 11.00
N PHE A 215 -1.22 5.52 10.49
CA PHE A 215 -1.22 4.05 10.52
C PHE A 215 0.06 3.44 9.94
N ASP A 216 0.67 4.08 8.95
CA ASP A 216 1.93 3.64 8.36
C ASP A 216 3.07 3.55 9.39
N VAL A 217 3.13 4.53 10.30
CA VAL A 217 4.13 4.56 11.39
C VAL A 217 3.85 3.45 12.39
N GLU A 218 2.57 3.22 12.72
CA GLU A 218 2.14 2.13 13.59
C GLU A 218 2.54 0.76 13.02
N LEU A 219 2.31 0.52 11.72
CA LEU A 219 2.67 -0.74 11.07
C LEU A 219 4.18 -1.00 11.10
N ILE A 220 5.00 0.03 10.85
CA ILE A 220 6.46 -0.11 10.95
C ILE A 220 6.90 -0.40 12.38
N HIS A 221 6.29 0.26 13.36
CA HIS A 221 6.54 -0.02 14.78
C HIS A 221 6.19 -1.46 15.13
N LEU A 222 4.99 -1.93 14.75
CA LEU A 222 4.55 -3.31 14.96
C LEU A 222 5.48 -4.31 14.28
N ALA A 223 5.83 -4.09 13.01
CA ALA A 223 6.73 -4.96 12.27
C ALA A 223 8.05 -5.16 12.99
N ARG A 224 8.67 -4.07 13.45
CA ARG A 224 9.93 -4.14 14.22
C ARG A 224 9.75 -4.85 15.56
N ARG A 225 8.69 -4.52 16.28
CA ARG A 225 8.39 -5.10 17.56
C ARG A 225 8.16 -6.62 17.49
N LEU A 226 7.56 -7.07 16.39
CA LEU A 226 7.28 -8.49 16.11
C LEU A 226 8.43 -9.19 15.37
N GLY A 227 9.58 -8.55 15.17
CA GLY A 227 10.74 -9.13 14.51
C GLY A 227 10.55 -9.43 13.03
N ARG A 228 9.59 -8.76 12.34
CA ARG A 228 9.34 -8.96 10.93
C ARG A 228 10.44 -8.32 10.09
N SER A 229 10.92 -9.05 9.08
CA SER A 229 11.93 -8.55 8.16
C SER A 229 11.35 -7.50 7.20
N CYS A 230 11.95 -6.30 7.17
CA CYS A 230 11.51 -5.20 6.32
C CYS A 230 12.64 -4.75 5.41
N THR A 231 12.31 -4.44 4.16
CA THR A 231 13.23 -3.76 3.25
C THR A 231 12.62 -2.48 2.69
N VAL A 232 13.47 -1.51 2.36
CA VAL A 232 13.08 -0.24 1.75
C VAL A 232 13.41 -0.28 0.27
N VAL A 233 12.42 -0.03 -0.56
CA VAL A 233 12.50 -0.11 -2.02
C VAL A 233 12.34 1.29 -2.60
N PRO A 234 13.39 1.89 -3.18
CA PRO A 234 13.28 3.17 -3.87
C PRO A 234 12.35 3.04 -5.08
N VAL A 235 11.33 3.91 -5.16
CA VAL A 235 10.33 3.86 -6.23
C VAL A 235 10.26 5.18 -7.00
N GLN A 236 9.80 5.11 -8.23
CA GLN A 236 9.38 6.30 -8.95
C GLN A 236 8.11 6.84 -8.33
N TRP A 237 8.07 8.15 -8.14
CA TRP A 237 6.92 8.84 -7.58
C TRP A 237 6.76 10.23 -8.20
N SER A 238 5.53 10.60 -8.49
CA SER A 238 5.19 11.92 -8.99
C SER A 238 3.98 12.47 -8.25
N ASP A 239 4.03 13.77 -7.89
CA ASP A 239 2.88 14.44 -7.29
C ASP A 239 1.77 14.60 -8.35
N LYS A 240 0.70 13.83 -8.23
CA LYS A 240 -0.46 13.97 -9.11
C LYS A 240 -1.26 15.20 -8.69
N ARG A 241 -1.68 16.03 -9.66
CA ARG A 241 -2.50 17.23 -9.41
C ARG A 241 -3.78 16.84 -8.67
N GLY A 242 -4.18 17.64 -7.67
CA GLY A 242 -5.45 17.43 -6.95
C GLY A 242 -5.35 16.76 -5.58
N SER A 243 -4.16 16.70 -4.95
CA SER A 243 -4.05 16.26 -3.56
C SER A 243 -5.01 17.07 -2.66
N ARG A 244 -6.05 16.38 -2.13
CA ARG A 244 -7.14 16.99 -1.33
C ARG A 244 -6.79 17.12 0.15
N MET A 245 -5.63 16.65 0.58
CA MET A 245 -5.23 16.71 1.99
C MET A 245 -4.99 18.17 2.43
N ARG A 246 -5.90 18.71 3.22
CA ARG A 246 -5.75 20.01 3.88
C ARG A 246 -5.25 19.78 5.31
N ILE A 247 -4.08 20.31 5.61
CA ILE A 247 -3.49 20.19 6.95
C ILE A 247 -4.05 21.33 7.79
N GLY A 248 -5.10 21.05 8.57
CA GLY A 248 -5.66 21.95 9.57
C GLY A 248 -5.17 21.60 10.99
N ALA A 249 -5.37 22.51 11.95
CA ALA A 249 -4.94 22.31 13.35
C ALA A 249 -5.53 21.03 13.99
N ARG A 250 -6.78 20.68 13.65
CA ARG A 250 -7.41 19.44 14.14
C ARG A 250 -6.69 18.19 13.64
N LEU A 251 -6.30 18.17 12.36
CA LEU A 251 -5.53 17.05 11.81
C LEU A 251 -4.14 16.95 12.44
N ALA A 252 -3.45 18.09 12.62
CA ALA A 252 -2.14 18.13 13.26
C ALA A 252 -2.21 17.61 14.71
N GLY A 253 -3.20 18.03 15.49
CA GLY A 253 -3.41 17.55 16.85
C GLY A 253 -3.69 16.04 16.90
N ARG A 254 -4.54 15.52 15.99
CA ARG A 254 -4.81 14.09 15.89
C ARG A 254 -3.55 13.29 15.51
N VAL A 255 -2.77 13.78 14.57
CA VAL A 255 -1.50 13.16 14.15
C VAL A 255 -0.52 13.09 15.33
N ALA A 256 -0.34 14.18 16.07
CA ALA A 256 0.52 14.21 17.25
C ALA A 256 0.03 13.23 18.33
N TRP A 257 -1.25 13.22 18.62
CA TRP A 257 -1.85 12.28 19.58
C TRP A 257 -1.66 10.83 19.16
N ASP A 258 -1.93 10.52 17.89
CA ASP A 258 -1.76 9.16 17.37
C ASP A 258 -0.29 8.70 17.45
N LEU A 259 0.67 9.57 17.11
CA LEU A 259 2.10 9.28 17.27
C LEU A 259 2.47 8.97 18.72
N LEU A 260 2.01 9.80 19.66
CA LEU A 260 2.35 9.64 21.08
C LEU A 260 1.82 8.32 21.66
N ARG A 261 0.65 7.88 21.25
CA ARG A 261 0.02 6.68 21.81
C ARG A 261 0.47 5.35 21.18
N ILE A 262 1.06 5.35 19.96
CA ILE A 262 1.48 4.11 19.28
C ILE A 262 2.30 3.17 20.19
N PRO A 263 3.40 3.59 20.83
CA PRO A 263 4.18 2.69 21.69
C PRO A 263 3.39 2.14 22.88
N LEU A 264 2.45 2.94 23.40
CA LEU A 264 1.61 2.55 24.54
C LEU A 264 0.55 1.52 24.14
N LEU A 265 -0.06 1.71 22.95
CA LEU A 265 -1.06 0.79 22.40
C LEU A 265 -0.48 -0.61 22.22
N HIS A 266 0.79 -0.70 21.82
CA HIS A 266 1.44 -1.96 21.43
C HIS A 266 2.44 -2.50 22.47
N ARG A 267 2.46 -1.93 23.69
CA ARG A 267 3.40 -2.36 24.75
C ARG A 267 3.36 -3.84 25.09
N ARG A 268 2.23 -4.51 24.86
CA ARG A 268 2.01 -5.95 25.16
C ARG A 268 2.17 -6.85 23.94
N ASP A 269 2.25 -6.30 22.73
CA ASP A 269 2.43 -7.08 21.52
C ASP A 269 3.86 -7.67 21.52
N ARG A 270 3.97 -8.99 21.38
CA ARG A 270 5.24 -9.75 21.38
C ARG A 270 5.29 -10.63 20.14
N PRO A 271 6.48 -11.01 19.67
CA PRO A 271 6.62 -12.08 18.68
C PRO A 271 5.89 -13.35 19.19
N ALA A 272 5.25 -14.07 18.25
CA ALA A 272 4.64 -15.37 18.54
C ALA A 272 5.71 -16.42 18.74
#